data_2955d12ee8e2ef9ea17ff98fa73938a2
#
_entry.id   2955d12ee8e2ef9ea17ff98fa73938a2
#
_cell.length_a   1.000
_cell.length_b   1.000
_cell.length_c   1.000
_cell.angle_alpha   90.00
_cell.angle_beta   90.00
_cell.angle_gamma   90.00
#
_symmetry.space_group_name_H-M   'P 1'
#
loop_
_entity.id
_entity.type
_entity.pdbx_description
1 polymer ?
#
loop_
_entity_poly.entity_id
_entity_poly.type
_entity_poly.pdbx_seq_one_letter_code
_entity_poly.pdbx_strand_id
1 'polypeptide(L)'
;MALLEVKNVKKIYTTRFGGNKVEALRDVNFSVEPGEYVAIMGESGSGKSTLLNILAQLDCPTSGKVILKGRDLSTIKEKEMSAFRRQNLGFVFQDFHLLDTFTLKDNIFLPLVLSGRRYEEMEQRLAPIARHLGIEKILEKYPYEVSGGQKQRVAVARALIIKPQIVLADEPTGNAELVRQKL
;
A
#
# COMPACT_ATOMS: atom_id res chain seq x y z
N MET A 1 5.63 -15.89 -15.25
CA MET A 1 4.17 -15.57 -15.13
C MET A 1 4.05 -14.31 -14.32
N ALA A 2 3.46 -13.27 -14.89
CA ALA A 2 3.40 -11.96 -14.23
C ALA A 2 2.71 -12.05 -12.84
N LEU A 3 3.25 -11.32 -11.89
CA LEU A 3 2.66 -11.17 -10.56
C LEU A 3 1.41 -10.29 -10.62
N LEU A 4 1.52 -9.18 -11.34
CA LEU A 4 0.44 -8.21 -11.54
C LEU A 4 0.29 -7.93 -13.04
N GLU A 5 -0.93 -7.91 -13.52
CA GLU A 5 -1.26 -7.47 -14.88
C GLU A 5 -2.36 -6.41 -14.83
N VAL A 6 -2.13 -5.32 -15.50
CA VAL A 6 -3.09 -4.21 -15.67
C VAL A 6 -3.44 -4.14 -17.15
N LYS A 7 -4.73 -4.33 -17.48
CA LYS A 7 -5.19 -4.48 -18.87
C LYS A 7 -6.31 -3.48 -19.17
N ASN A 8 -6.02 -2.54 -20.07
CA ASN A 8 -6.95 -1.53 -20.61
C ASN A 8 -7.69 -0.75 -19.50
N VAL A 9 -6.99 -0.47 -18.39
CA VAL A 9 -7.60 0.19 -17.25
C VAL A 9 -7.88 1.64 -17.57
N LYS A 10 -9.15 2.02 -17.43
CA LYS A 10 -9.68 3.36 -17.60
C LYS A 10 -10.43 3.78 -16.34
N LYS A 11 -10.27 5.05 -15.93
CA LYS A 11 -11.03 5.63 -14.83
C LYS A 11 -11.57 6.98 -15.22
N ILE A 12 -12.90 7.13 -15.11
CA ILE A 12 -13.62 8.38 -15.31
C ILE A 12 -14.38 8.69 -14.03
N TYR A 13 -14.13 9.86 -13.46
CA TYR A 13 -14.95 10.42 -12.39
C TYR A 13 -16.04 11.32 -12.98
N THR A 14 -17.25 11.18 -12.47
CA THR A 14 -18.39 12.03 -12.86
C THR A 14 -18.87 12.76 -11.62
N THR A 15 -19.07 14.08 -11.72
CA THR A 15 -19.65 14.86 -10.62
C THR A 15 -21.09 14.47 -10.37
N ARG A 16 -21.55 14.55 -9.10
CA ARG A 16 -22.90 14.14 -8.64
C ARG A 16 -24.06 14.74 -9.46
N PHE A 17 -23.85 15.87 -10.12
CA PHE A 17 -24.88 16.58 -10.90
C PHE A 17 -24.68 16.43 -12.42
N GLY A 18 -23.93 15.41 -12.87
CA GLY A 18 -23.87 15.05 -14.31
C GLY A 18 -23.12 16.01 -15.23
N GLY A 19 -22.41 17.03 -14.67
CA GLY A 19 -21.82 18.08 -15.48
C GLY A 19 -20.45 17.70 -16.08
N ASN A 20 -19.44 17.57 -15.27
CA ASN A 20 -18.07 17.38 -15.76
C ASN A 20 -17.59 15.93 -15.56
N LYS A 21 -17.08 15.34 -16.65
CA LYS A 21 -16.38 14.06 -16.62
C LYS A 21 -14.88 14.35 -16.60
N VAL A 22 -14.18 13.79 -15.61
CA VAL A 22 -12.71 13.85 -15.51
C VAL A 22 -12.16 12.46 -15.80
N GLU A 23 -11.45 12.31 -16.91
CA GLU A 23 -10.76 11.08 -17.25
C GLU A 23 -9.43 11.04 -16.55
N ALA A 24 -9.36 10.35 -15.41
CA ALA A 24 -8.18 10.24 -14.57
C ALA A 24 -7.17 9.20 -15.08
N LEU A 25 -7.65 8.12 -15.69
CA LEU A 25 -6.82 7.10 -16.33
C LEU A 25 -7.36 6.78 -17.72
N ARG A 26 -6.44 6.62 -18.68
CA ARG A 26 -6.74 6.39 -20.08
C ARG A 26 -5.95 5.19 -20.59
N ASP A 27 -6.64 4.04 -20.73
CA ASP A 27 -6.07 2.82 -21.34
C ASP A 27 -4.70 2.39 -20.78
N VAL A 28 -4.61 2.26 -19.45
CA VAL A 28 -3.36 1.89 -18.78
C VAL A 28 -3.11 0.39 -18.93
N ASN A 29 -1.93 0.05 -19.44
CA ASN A 29 -1.49 -1.32 -19.69
C ASN A 29 -0.05 -1.51 -19.21
N PHE A 30 0.19 -2.47 -18.31
CA PHE A 30 1.52 -2.93 -17.92
C PHE A 30 1.44 -4.25 -17.15
N SER A 31 2.58 -4.89 -16.97
CA SER A 31 2.71 -6.07 -16.11
C SER A 31 3.94 -5.93 -15.21
N VAL A 32 3.91 -6.63 -14.07
CA VAL A 32 5.00 -6.68 -13.10
C VAL A 32 5.31 -8.14 -12.78
N GLU A 33 6.58 -8.51 -12.87
CA GLU A 33 7.06 -9.83 -12.51
C GLU A 33 7.37 -9.95 -11.00
N PRO A 34 7.40 -11.17 -10.45
CA PRO A 34 7.81 -11.36 -9.05
C PRO A 34 9.23 -10.81 -8.79
N GLY A 35 9.38 -10.01 -7.73
CA GLY A 35 10.65 -9.40 -7.35
C GLY A 35 11.02 -8.15 -8.15
N GLU A 36 10.19 -7.72 -9.08
CA GLU A 36 10.40 -6.50 -9.83
C GLU A 36 10.07 -5.25 -9.00
N TYR A 37 10.85 -4.20 -9.20
CA TYR A 37 10.60 -2.86 -8.67
C TYR A 37 10.17 -1.93 -9.80
N VAL A 38 8.97 -1.35 -9.68
CA VAL A 38 8.38 -0.47 -10.70
C VAL A 38 8.12 0.91 -10.12
N ALA A 39 8.64 1.96 -10.78
CA ALA A 39 8.35 3.35 -10.44
C ALA A 39 7.35 3.95 -11.44
N ILE A 40 6.25 4.49 -10.91
CA ILE A 40 5.24 5.22 -11.68
C ILE A 40 5.51 6.71 -11.52
N MET A 41 5.95 7.36 -12.60
CA MET A 41 6.30 8.78 -12.60
C MET A 41 5.34 9.59 -13.46
N GLY A 42 5.21 10.87 -13.17
CA GLY A 42 4.38 11.82 -13.92
C GLY A 42 4.08 13.07 -13.11
N GLU A 43 3.57 14.09 -13.75
CA GLU A 43 3.21 15.37 -13.13
C GLU A 43 2.11 15.22 -12.06
N SER A 44 1.94 16.24 -11.22
CA SER A 44 0.82 16.28 -10.30
C SER A 44 -0.51 16.22 -11.07
N GLY A 45 -1.47 15.43 -10.59
CA GLY A 45 -2.75 15.24 -11.29
C GLY A 45 -2.73 14.23 -12.44
N SER A 46 -1.60 13.60 -12.78
CA SER A 46 -1.52 12.61 -13.88
C SER A 46 -2.19 11.25 -13.59
N GLY A 47 -2.85 11.09 -12.43
CA GLY A 47 -3.60 9.87 -12.10
C GLY A 47 -2.82 8.80 -11.31
N LYS A 48 -1.59 9.08 -10.84
CA LYS A 48 -0.76 8.11 -10.09
C LYS A 48 -1.47 7.54 -8.86
N SER A 49 -1.97 8.41 -7.99
CA SER A 49 -2.71 7.97 -6.78
C SER A 49 -4.03 7.27 -7.14
N THR A 50 -4.69 7.68 -8.24
CA THR A 50 -5.88 6.97 -8.77
C THR A 50 -5.51 5.54 -9.17
N LEU A 51 -4.42 5.36 -9.90
CA LEU A 51 -3.95 4.04 -10.29
C LEU A 51 -3.59 3.19 -9.06
N LEU A 52 -2.83 3.74 -8.11
CA LEU A 52 -2.49 3.04 -6.86
C LEU A 52 -3.74 2.64 -6.07
N ASN A 53 -4.75 3.50 -5.98
CA ASN A 53 -6.01 3.18 -5.31
C ASN A 53 -6.77 2.03 -6.01
N ILE A 54 -6.75 1.97 -7.33
CA ILE A 54 -7.34 0.85 -8.08
C ILE A 54 -6.53 -0.44 -7.83
N LEU A 55 -5.21 -0.39 -7.87
CA LEU A 55 -4.35 -1.54 -7.55
C LEU A 55 -4.55 -2.02 -6.12
N ALA A 56 -4.75 -1.10 -5.19
CA ALA A 56 -5.05 -1.38 -3.78
C ALA A 56 -6.48 -1.87 -3.53
N GLN A 57 -7.33 -1.89 -4.56
CA GLN A 57 -8.76 -2.19 -4.42
C GLN A 57 -9.49 -1.26 -3.44
N LEU A 58 -9.04 0.00 -3.39
CA LEU A 58 -9.72 1.10 -2.69
C LEU A 58 -10.69 1.83 -3.61
N ASP A 59 -10.50 1.69 -4.92
CA ASP A 59 -11.38 2.20 -5.97
C ASP A 59 -11.50 1.17 -7.09
N CYS A 60 -12.54 1.27 -7.91
CA CYS A 60 -12.78 0.37 -9.05
C CYS A 60 -12.48 1.10 -10.37
N PRO A 61 -11.91 0.44 -11.39
CA PRO A 61 -11.78 1.00 -12.72
C PRO A 61 -13.17 1.17 -13.35
N THR A 62 -13.33 2.15 -14.26
CA THR A 62 -14.54 2.29 -15.07
C THR A 62 -14.61 1.19 -16.13
N SER A 63 -13.46 0.79 -16.67
CA SER A 63 -13.32 -0.37 -17.58
C SER A 63 -11.90 -0.91 -17.48
N GLY A 64 -11.67 -2.07 -18.11
CA GLY A 64 -10.41 -2.81 -17.98
C GLY A 64 -10.39 -3.68 -16.74
N LYS A 65 -9.25 -4.29 -16.44
CA LYS A 65 -9.11 -5.20 -15.31
C LYS A 65 -7.71 -5.20 -14.73
N VAL A 66 -7.64 -5.57 -13.45
CA VAL A 66 -6.39 -5.81 -12.71
C VAL A 66 -6.38 -7.27 -12.29
N ILE A 67 -5.28 -7.96 -12.60
CA ILE A 67 -5.10 -9.39 -12.32
C ILE A 67 -3.89 -9.52 -11.40
N LEU A 68 -4.05 -10.14 -10.24
CA LEU A 68 -2.97 -10.47 -9.31
C LEU A 68 -2.82 -11.99 -9.20
N LYS A 69 -1.66 -12.51 -9.55
CA LYS A 69 -1.38 -13.97 -9.61
C LYS A 69 -2.45 -14.75 -10.38
N GLY A 70 -2.84 -14.24 -11.53
CA GLY A 70 -3.84 -14.88 -12.38
C GLY A 70 -5.30 -14.70 -11.92
N ARG A 71 -5.55 -14.08 -10.76
CA ARG A 71 -6.90 -13.80 -10.27
C ARG A 71 -7.33 -12.38 -10.64
N ASP A 72 -8.41 -12.24 -11.38
CA ASP A 72 -9.04 -10.96 -11.68
C ASP A 72 -9.64 -10.37 -10.39
N LEU A 73 -9.17 -9.18 -10.01
CA LEU A 73 -9.56 -8.55 -8.74
C LEU A 73 -11.02 -8.08 -8.75
N SER A 74 -11.62 -7.85 -9.93
CA SER A 74 -13.04 -7.49 -10.06
C SER A 74 -13.99 -8.63 -9.64
N THR A 75 -13.48 -9.88 -9.60
CA THR A 75 -14.28 -11.04 -9.20
C THR A 75 -14.36 -11.24 -7.68
N ILE A 76 -13.61 -10.47 -6.91
CA ILE A 76 -13.61 -10.55 -5.44
C ILE A 76 -14.85 -9.87 -4.90
N LYS A 77 -15.63 -10.60 -4.11
CA LYS A 77 -16.84 -10.06 -3.49
C LYS A 77 -16.49 -8.99 -2.45
N GLU A 78 -17.30 -7.96 -2.34
CA GLU A 78 -17.09 -6.83 -1.43
C GLU A 78 -16.81 -7.28 0.02
N LYS A 79 -17.55 -8.24 0.52
CA LYS A 79 -17.37 -8.83 1.85
C LYS A 79 -16.00 -9.51 2.07
N GLU A 80 -15.35 -9.95 1.00
CA GLU A 80 -14.05 -10.62 1.02
C GLU A 80 -12.89 -9.65 0.78
N MET A 81 -13.20 -8.46 0.26
CA MET A 81 -12.20 -7.49 -0.20
C MET A 81 -11.26 -7.03 0.93
N SER A 82 -11.80 -6.77 2.13
CA SER A 82 -11.00 -6.36 3.27
C SER A 82 -10.02 -7.44 3.72
N ALA A 83 -10.45 -8.71 3.71
CA ALA A 83 -9.58 -9.84 4.02
C ALA A 83 -8.52 -10.03 2.93
N PHE A 84 -8.90 -9.89 1.65
CA PHE A 84 -7.98 -9.97 0.52
C PHE A 84 -6.87 -8.90 0.63
N ARG A 85 -7.22 -7.64 0.88
CA ARG A 85 -6.24 -6.55 1.08
C ARG A 85 -5.27 -6.89 2.19
N ARG A 86 -5.76 -7.24 3.40
CA ARG A 86 -4.93 -7.59 4.55
C ARG A 86 -3.99 -8.78 4.33
N GLN A 87 -4.34 -9.69 3.43
CA GLN A 87 -3.53 -10.89 3.18
C GLN A 87 -2.53 -10.71 2.03
N ASN A 88 -2.81 -9.83 1.08
CA ASN A 88 -2.08 -9.79 -0.18
C ASN A 88 -1.38 -8.48 -0.48
N LEU A 89 -1.86 -7.36 0.08
CA LEU A 89 -1.40 -6.03 -0.30
C LEU A 89 -0.77 -5.31 0.90
N GLY A 90 0.50 -4.90 0.77
CA GLY A 90 1.11 -3.92 1.66
C GLY A 90 0.88 -2.51 1.09
N PHE A 91 0.51 -1.54 1.91
CA PHE A 91 0.34 -0.16 1.46
C PHE A 91 1.12 0.82 2.33
N VAL A 92 1.90 1.68 1.69
CA VAL A 92 2.60 2.79 2.32
C VAL A 92 1.99 4.08 1.78
N PHE A 93 1.24 4.78 2.63
CA PHE A 93 0.59 6.03 2.29
C PHE A 93 1.55 7.23 2.47
N GLN A 94 1.32 8.29 1.72
CA GLN A 94 2.06 9.55 1.81
C GLN A 94 2.02 10.14 3.24
N ASP A 95 0.85 10.15 3.87
CA ASP A 95 0.63 10.68 5.23
C ASP A 95 0.80 9.61 6.33
N PHE A 96 1.44 8.47 6.01
CA PHE A 96 1.68 7.33 6.89
C PHE A 96 0.41 6.68 7.47
N HIS A 97 -0.66 7.41 7.73
CA HIS A 97 -1.91 6.96 8.36
C HIS A 97 -1.67 6.09 9.60
N LEU A 98 -0.82 6.57 10.52
CA LEU A 98 -0.64 5.96 11.83
C LEU A 98 -1.72 6.49 12.78
N LEU A 99 -2.23 5.61 13.63
CA LEU A 99 -3.22 5.95 14.65
C LEU A 99 -2.49 6.51 15.87
N ASP A 100 -2.74 7.76 16.21
CA ASP A 100 -2.05 8.49 17.29
C ASP A 100 -2.36 7.93 18.69
N THR A 101 -3.47 7.22 18.84
CA THR A 101 -3.89 6.57 20.09
C THR A 101 -3.20 5.23 20.36
N PHE A 102 -2.45 4.71 19.39
CA PHE A 102 -1.74 3.44 19.47
C PHE A 102 -0.23 3.66 19.47
N THR A 103 0.50 2.78 20.14
CA THR A 103 1.95 2.73 20.02
C THR A 103 2.38 2.43 18.58
N LEU A 104 3.64 2.69 18.23
CA LEU A 104 4.16 2.35 16.91
C LEU A 104 4.11 0.84 16.67
N LYS A 105 4.34 0.04 17.71
CA LYS A 105 4.20 -1.42 17.70
C LYS A 105 2.77 -1.85 17.39
N ASP A 106 1.79 -1.28 18.07
CA ASP A 106 0.38 -1.59 17.84
C ASP A 106 -0.07 -1.20 16.43
N ASN A 107 0.40 -0.04 15.93
CA ASN A 107 0.17 0.35 14.54
C ASN A 107 0.71 -0.69 13.54
N ILE A 108 1.90 -1.26 13.80
CA ILE A 108 2.47 -2.29 12.94
C ILE A 108 1.66 -3.60 13.05
N PHE A 109 1.21 -3.95 14.26
CA PHE A 109 0.48 -5.19 14.51
C PHE A 109 -0.97 -5.18 14.01
N LEU A 110 -1.56 -4.01 13.82
CA LEU A 110 -2.98 -3.84 13.49
C LEU A 110 -3.48 -4.79 12.37
N PRO A 111 -2.84 -4.94 11.22
CA PRO A 111 -3.33 -5.85 10.17
C PRO A 111 -3.27 -7.34 10.59
N LEU A 112 -2.36 -7.71 11.47
CA LEU A 112 -2.25 -9.08 12.00
C LEU A 112 -3.31 -9.34 13.07
N VAL A 113 -3.55 -8.37 13.96
CA VAL A 113 -4.64 -8.41 14.96
C VAL A 113 -5.98 -8.59 14.26
N LEU A 114 -6.27 -7.79 13.24
CA LEU A 114 -7.49 -7.89 12.44
C LEU A 114 -7.60 -9.21 11.65
N SER A 115 -6.49 -9.94 11.51
CA SER A 115 -6.43 -11.26 10.88
C SER A 115 -6.44 -12.40 11.89
N GLY A 116 -6.63 -12.11 13.18
CA GLY A 116 -6.71 -13.11 14.28
C GLY A 116 -5.39 -13.83 14.53
N ARG A 117 -4.23 -13.20 14.26
CA ARG A 117 -2.92 -13.82 14.51
C ARG A 117 -2.58 -13.78 15.99
N ARG A 118 -1.84 -14.80 16.44
CA ARG A 118 -1.37 -14.89 17.83
C ARG A 118 -0.25 -13.88 18.08
N TYR A 119 -0.17 -13.38 19.30
CA TYR A 119 0.83 -12.38 19.70
C TYR A 119 2.27 -12.86 19.48
N GLU A 120 2.56 -14.11 19.81
CA GLU A 120 3.89 -14.69 19.63
C GLU A 120 4.32 -14.70 18.14
N GLU A 121 3.37 -14.98 17.23
CA GLU A 121 3.63 -14.92 15.78
C GLU A 121 3.90 -13.48 15.34
N MET A 122 3.17 -12.50 15.88
CA MET A 122 3.34 -11.09 15.56
C MET A 122 4.73 -10.60 15.98
N GLU A 123 5.17 -10.93 17.19
CA GLU A 123 6.51 -10.59 17.69
C GLU A 123 7.62 -11.24 16.84
N GLN A 124 7.49 -12.52 16.50
CA GLN A 124 8.45 -13.23 15.66
C GLN A 124 8.59 -12.58 14.27
N ARG A 125 7.50 -12.06 13.72
CA ARG A 125 7.51 -11.36 12.43
C ARG A 125 8.10 -9.95 12.55
N LEU A 126 7.85 -9.25 13.66
CA LEU A 126 8.29 -7.89 13.87
C LEU A 126 9.80 -7.79 14.09
N ALA A 127 10.38 -8.68 14.88
CA ALA A 127 11.78 -8.60 15.30
C ALA A 127 12.79 -8.40 14.13
N PRO A 128 12.76 -9.20 13.06
CA PRO A 128 13.67 -9.00 11.93
C PRO A 128 13.39 -7.70 11.16
N ILE A 129 12.11 -7.32 11.01
CA ILE A 129 11.71 -6.09 10.32
C ILE A 129 12.17 -4.86 11.11
N ALA A 130 11.92 -4.84 12.42
CA ALA A 130 12.28 -3.73 13.30
C ALA A 130 13.79 -3.50 13.30
N ARG A 131 14.58 -4.58 13.36
CA ARG A 131 16.04 -4.52 13.30
C ARG A 131 16.51 -3.95 11.96
N HIS A 132 16.00 -4.46 10.86
CA HIS A 132 16.39 -4.02 9.51
C HIS A 132 16.06 -2.54 9.26
N LEU A 133 14.93 -2.07 9.78
CA LEU A 133 14.48 -0.68 9.65
C LEU A 133 15.02 0.25 10.75
N GLY A 134 15.73 -0.29 11.76
CA GLY A 134 16.30 0.49 12.87
C GLY A 134 15.23 1.18 13.73
N ILE A 135 14.11 0.51 13.98
CA ILE A 135 12.98 1.05 14.76
C ILE A 135 12.77 0.37 16.11
N GLU A 136 13.63 -0.58 16.49
CA GLU A 136 13.49 -1.37 17.73
C GLU A 136 13.31 -0.50 18.98
N LYS A 137 14.09 0.58 19.10
CA LYS A 137 14.10 1.47 20.28
C LYS A 137 12.88 2.40 20.38
N ILE A 138 12.05 2.44 19.35
CA ILE A 138 10.91 3.39 19.30
C ILE A 138 9.56 2.68 19.27
N LEU A 139 9.52 1.36 19.29
CA LEU A 139 8.28 0.58 19.14
C LEU A 139 7.20 0.91 20.18
N GLU A 140 7.60 1.22 21.41
CA GLU A 140 6.68 1.55 22.51
C GLU A 140 6.27 3.04 22.54
N LYS A 141 6.83 3.87 21.63
CA LYS A 141 6.46 5.28 21.50
C LYS A 141 5.17 5.44 20.69
N TYR A 142 4.57 6.63 20.82
CA TYR A 142 3.42 7.04 20.02
C TYR A 142 3.87 7.82 18.77
N PRO A 143 3.01 7.92 17.73
CA PRO A 143 3.36 8.62 16.48
C PRO A 143 3.79 10.08 16.69
N TYR A 144 3.20 10.80 17.62
CA TYR A 144 3.56 12.20 17.90
C TYR A 144 4.93 12.39 18.59
N GLU A 145 5.54 11.31 19.09
CA GLU A 145 6.84 11.33 19.78
C GLU A 145 8.04 11.09 18.84
N VAL A 146 7.80 10.89 17.55
CA VAL A 146 8.82 10.46 16.60
C VAL A 146 8.86 11.34 15.35
N SER A 147 10.01 11.38 14.67
CA SER A 147 10.19 12.14 13.43
C SER A 147 9.42 11.56 12.26
N GLY A 148 9.19 12.36 11.20
CA GLY A 148 8.55 11.92 9.96
C GLY A 148 9.24 10.71 9.33
N GLY A 149 10.58 10.68 9.27
CA GLY A 149 11.33 9.54 8.77
C GLY A 149 11.19 8.28 9.64
N GLN A 150 10.99 8.43 10.95
CA GLN A 150 10.66 7.31 11.83
C GLN A 150 9.24 6.80 11.59
N LYS A 151 8.26 7.69 11.44
CA LYS A 151 6.88 7.33 11.05
C LYS A 151 6.85 6.57 9.73
N GLN A 152 7.63 7.02 8.76
CA GLN A 152 7.75 6.35 7.46
C GLN A 152 8.27 4.92 7.59
N ARG A 153 9.35 4.71 8.35
CA ARG A 153 9.88 3.35 8.59
C ARG A 153 8.86 2.45 9.29
N VAL A 154 8.08 3.00 10.22
CA VAL A 154 6.98 2.28 10.88
C VAL A 154 5.86 1.92 9.88
N ALA A 155 5.48 2.84 8.98
CA ALA A 155 4.50 2.57 7.93
C ALA A 155 4.99 1.46 6.97
N VAL A 156 6.29 1.47 6.63
CA VAL A 156 6.91 0.39 5.86
C VAL A 156 6.88 -0.94 6.63
N ALA A 157 7.21 -0.93 7.94
CA ALA A 157 7.13 -2.13 8.77
C ALA A 157 5.71 -2.71 8.80
N ARG A 158 4.69 -1.84 8.95
CA ARG A 158 3.26 -2.21 8.90
C ARG A 158 2.88 -2.85 7.57
N ALA A 159 3.39 -2.32 6.46
CA ALA A 159 3.13 -2.89 5.13
C ALA A 159 3.80 -4.26 4.93
N LEU A 160 4.99 -4.48 5.50
CA LEU A 160 5.76 -5.70 5.31
C LEU A 160 5.39 -6.84 6.25
N ILE A 161 4.85 -6.54 7.45
CA ILE A 161 4.63 -7.56 8.50
C ILE A 161 3.64 -8.65 8.10
N ILE A 162 2.73 -8.35 7.19
CA ILE A 162 1.78 -9.31 6.65
C ILE A 162 2.40 -10.25 5.62
N LYS A 163 3.66 -10.01 5.19
CA LYS A 163 4.33 -10.71 4.07
C LYS A 163 3.51 -10.60 2.78
N PRO A 164 3.24 -9.38 2.29
CA PRO A 164 2.35 -9.15 1.15
C PRO A 164 2.93 -9.73 -0.13
N GLN A 165 2.06 -9.94 -1.12
CA GLN A 165 2.47 -10.33 -2.47
C GLN A 165 3.00 -9.13 -3.27
N ILE A 166 2.45 -7.95 -3.02
CA ILE A 166 2.87 -6.69 -3.62
C ILE A 166 2.82 -5.58 -2.56
N VAL A 167 3.78 -4.66 -2.62
CA VAL A 167 3.77 -3.42 -1.85
C VAL A 167 3.48 -2.27 -2.80
N LEU A 168 2.46 -1.49 -2.47
CA LEU A 168 2.09 -0.27 -3.15
C LEU A 168 2.51 0.91 -2.28
N ALA A 169 3.23 1.88 -2.86
CA ALA A 169 3.70 3.04 -2.12
C ALA A 169 3.36 4.33 -2.88
N ASP A 170 2.65 5.24 -2.22
CA ASP A 170 2.33 6.56 -2.73
C ASP A 170 3.31 7.57 -2.13
N GLU A 171 4.15 8.17 -2.97
CA GLU A 171 5.21 9.10 -2.60
C GLU A 171 6.06 8.64 -1.39
N PRO A 172 6.65 7.44 -1.43
CA PRO A 172 7.37 6.86 -0.28
C PRO A 172 8.60 7.66 0.13
N THR A 173 8.97 8.66 -0.65
CA THR A 173 10.14 9.54 -0.43
C THR A 173 9.73 10.98 -0.18
N GLY A 174 8.53 11.26 0.29
CA GLY A 174 8.03 12.61 0.56
C GLY A 174 8.95 13.53 1.40
N ASN A 175 10.06 12.98 1.92
CA ASN A 175 11.26 13.68 2.41
C ASN A 175 12.48 13.01 1.77
N ALA A 176 12.86 13.44 0.59
CA ALA A 176 13.80 12.83 -0.37
C ALA A 176 15.26 12.61 0.11
N GLU A 177 15.58 12.77 1.37
CA GLU A 177 16.97 12.58 1.85
C GLU A 177 17.36 11.12 2.15
N LEU A 178 16.43 10.19 2.30
CA LEU A 178 16.73 8.83 2.79
C LEU A 178 16.98 7.77 1.71
N VAL A 179 16.65 8.02 0.45
CA VAL A 179 16.79 7.00 -0.63
C VAL A 179 18.14 7.09 -1.36
N ARG A 180 18.91 8.17 -1.18
CA ARG A 180 20.22 8.32 -1.85
C ARG A 180 21.40 7.62 -1.20
N GLN A 181 21.24 7.01 -0.03
CA GLN A 181 22.40 6.48 0.74
C GLN A 181 22.53 4.96 0.80
N LYS A 182 21.63 4.17 0.24
CA LYS A 182 21.77 2.69 0.25
C LYS A 182 21.17 2.04 -1.01
N LEU A 183 21.75 2.30 -2.15
CA LEU A 183 21.77 1.42 -3.31
C LEU A 183 23.23 1.15 -3.68
#